data_3b9ff7e9d84c86bdeb7713ff10f2fd30
#
_entry.id   3b9ff7e9d84c86bdeb7713ff10f2fd30
#
_cell.length_a   1.000
_cell.length_b   1.000
_cell.length_c   1.000
_cell.angle_alpha   90.00
_cell.angle_beta   90.00
_cell.angle_gamma   90.00
#
_symmetry.space_group_name_H-M   'P 1'
#
loop_
_entity.id
_entity.type
_entity.pdbx_description
1 polymer ?
#
loop_
_entity_poly.entity_id
_entity_poly.type
_entity_poly.pdbx_seq_one_letter_code
_entity_poly.pdbx_strand_id
1 'polypeptide(L)'
;GYVRMVNPPACSRCIILAGRWYRYNAGFDRHNRCDCGAIPSSENLAGDILTDPKVIFASLSTEQQDSIFTAAGAKAIRDGADMNQVVNARRGLTVAGSRLTTTEGTTKRGFAGQRMRANGQTVRLMPEAIAEIARDRTEAIALLRSNGFLI
;
A
#
# COMPACT_ATOMS: atom_id res chain seq x y z
N GLY A 1 9.38 23.89 5.69
CA GLY A 1 9.43 22.46 5.49
C GLY A 1 9.48 22.03 4.02
N TYR A 2 9.38 20.76 3.81
CA TYR A 2 9.51 20.14 2.49
C TYR A 2 8.43 19.11 2.28
N VAL A 3 7.91 19.02 1.05
CA VAL A 3 6.95 18.01 0.63
C VAL A 3 7.66 17.01 -0.29
N ARG A 4 7.45 15.72 -0.04
CA ARG A 4 8.04 14.68 -0.86
C ARG A 4 7.31 14.58 -2.20
N MET A 5 8.06 14.79 -3.26
CA MET A 5 7.60 14.68 -4.64
C MET A 5 8.12 13.38 -5.25
N VAL A 6 7.28 12.72 -6.02
CA VAL A 6 7.63 11.48 -6.71
C VAL A 6 7.61 11.70 -8.22
N ASN A 7 8.72 11.38 -8.87
CA ASN A 7 8.83 11.41 -10.33
C ASN A 7 8.70 9.98 -10.87
N PRO A 8 7.69 9.67 -11.68
CA PRO A 8 7.60 8.36 -12.32
C PRO A 8 8.76 8.12 -13.31
N PRO A 9 9.25 6.88 -13.43
CA PRO A 9 8.82 5.67 -12.72
C PRO A 9 9.35 5.63 -11.27
N ALA A 10 8.51 5.19 -10.35
CA ALA A 10 8.84 5.11 -8.93
C ALA A 10 8.37 3.78 -8.33
N CYS A 11 9.01 3.33 -7.26
CA CYS A 11 8.58 2.13 -6.55
C CYS A 11 7.33 2.40 -5.68
N SER A 12 6.63 1.33 -5.28
CA SER A 12 5.41 1.43 -4.50
C SER A 12 5.60 2.16 -3.17
N ARG A 13 6.72 1.94 -2.49
CA ARG A 13 7.02 2.61 -1.21
C ARG A 13 7.21 4.11 -1.37
N CYS A 14 7.82 4.54 -2.45
CA CYS A 14 7.96 5.96 -2.74
C CYS A 14 6.60 6.60 -3.03
N ILE A 15 5.74 5.90 -3.77
CA ILE A 15 4.41 6.39 -4.11
C ILE A 15 3.55 6.63 -2.87
N ILE A 16 3.51 5.68 -1.93
CA ILE A 16 2.71 5.87 -0.70
C ILE A 16 3.23 6.96 0.23
N LEU A 17 4.48 7.37 0.06
CA LEU A 17 5.09 8.45 0.83
C LEU A 17 4.98 9.82 0.12
N ALA A 18 4.44 9.86 -1.09
CA ALA A 18 4.26 11.11 -1.83
C ALA A 18 3.37 12.08 -1.04
N GLY A 19 3.70 13.35 -1.09
CA GLY A 19 2.95 14.39 -0.40
C GLY A 19 3.22 14.51 1.09
N ARG A 20 4.03 13.66 1.68
CA ARG A 20 4.39 13.80 3.10
C ARG A 20 5.23 15.05 3.31
N TRP A 21 4.90 15.76 4.36
CA TRP A 21 5.61 16.97 4.77
C TRP A 21 6.72 16.62 5.77
N TYR A 22 7.90 17.19 5.55
CA TYR A 22 9.07 17.01 6.41
C TYR A 22 9.59 18.38 6.83
N ARG A 23 9.96 18.49 8.11
CA ARG A 23 10.50 19.74 8.65
C ARG A 23 11.85 20.10 8.02
N TYR A 24 12.65 19.11 7.71
CA TYR A 24 13.98 19.26 7.12
C TYR A 24 14.13 18.45 5.84
N ASN A 25 14.95 18.91 4.92
CA ASN A 25 15.18 18.25 3.63
C ASN A 25 15.77 16.83 3.77
N ALA A 26 16.48 16.55 4.86
CA ALA A 26 17.02 15.23 5.16
C ALA A 26 16.00 14.28 5.84
N GLY A 27 14.72 14.64 5.82
CA GLY A 27 13.66 13.95 6.56
C GLY A 27 13.21 12.62 5.99
N PHE A 28 13.73 12.15 4.85
CA PHE A 28 13.38 10.85 4.28
C PHE A 28 14.53 10.20 3.52
N ASP A 29 14.55 8.88 3.57
CA ASP A 29 15.51 8.07 2.82
C ASP A 29 15.05 7.84 1.39
N ARG A 30 16.02 7.68 0.49
CA ARG A 30 15.79 7.36 -0.92
C ARG A 30 16.39 6.00 -1.23
N HIS A 31 15.70 5.23 -2.07
CA HIS A 31 16.30 4.01 -2.61
C HIS A 31 17.17 4.32 -3.82
N ASN A 32 18.07 3.40 -4.16
CA ASN A 32 18.72 3.42 -5.47
C ASN A 32 17.66 3.34 -6.58
N ARG A 33 17.82 4.14 -7.62
CA ARG A 33 16.93 4.23 -8.78
C ARG A 33 15.55 4.84 -8.50
N CYS A 34 15.32 5.41 -7.32
CA CYS A 34 14.12 6.19 -7.07
C CYS A 34 14.40 7.67 -7.27
N ASP A 35 13.66 8.26 -8.17
CA ASP A 35 13.74 9.70 -8.45
C ASP A 35 12.70 10.45 -7.62
N CYS A 36 12.99 10.61 -6.33
CA CYS A 36 12.15 11.37 -5.41
C CYS A 36 12.83 12.68 -5.06
N GLY A 37 12.09 13.77 -5.16
CA GLY A 37 12.54 15.10 -4.80
C GLY A 37 11.88 15.63 -3.53
N ALA A 38 12.36 16.77 -3.06
CA ALA A 38 11.74 17.55 -1.99
C ALA A 38 11.39 18.93 -2.51
N ILE A 39 10.13 19.34 -2.35
CA ILE A 39 9.65 20.66 -2.73
C ILE A 39 9.57 21.50 -1.47
N PRO A 40 10.25 22.66 -1.37
CA PRO A 40 10.05 23.58 -0.24
C PRO A 40 8.58 24.00 -0.18
N SER A 41 7.96 23.84 0.98
CA SER A 41 6.56 24.21 1.18
C SER A 41 6.26 24.44 2.65
N SER A 42 5.39 25.39 2.93
CA SER A 42 4.82 25.60 4.26
C SER A 42 3.53 24.80 4.45
N GLU A 43 2.97 24.25 3.40
CA GLU A 43 1.69 23.54 3.41
C GLU A 43 1.80 22.19 2.69
N ASN A 44 0.89 21.31 3.03
CA ASN A 44 0.76 20.01 2.34
C ASN A 44 0.09 20.21 0.98
N LEU A 45 0.73 19.73 -0.09
CA LEU A 45 0.23 19.86 -1.47
C LEU A 45 -0.61 18.64 -1.85
N ALA A 46 -1.77 18.48 -1.24
CA ALA A 46 -2.68 17.40 -1.57
C ALA A 46 -3.31 17.61 -2.96
N GLY A 47 -3.53 16.52 -3.68
CA GLY A 47 -4.18 16.54 -5.00
C GLY A 47 -3.26 16.79 -6.19
N ASP A 48 -1.98 17.06 -5.96
CA ASP A 48 -1.02 17.15 -7.04
C ASP A 48 -0.63 15.75 -7.54
N ILE A 49 -0.45 15.60 -8.85
CA ILE A 49 -0.08 14.32 -9.45
C ILE A 49 1.25 13.75 -8.91
N LEU A 50 2.15 14.60 -8.45
CA LEU A 50 3.45 14.18 -7.92
C LEU A 50 3.46 14.01 -6.40
N THR A 51 2.39 14.40 -5.70
CA THR A 51 2.31 14.41 -4.25
C THR A 51 1.10 13.66 -3.68
N ASP A 52 0.16 13.23 -4.50
CA ASP A 52 -0.99 12.44 -4.06
C ASP A 52 -0.88 10.98 -4.54
N PRO A 53 -0.71 10.01 -3.63
CA PRO A 53 -0.57 8.60 -4.01
C PRO A 53 -1.72 8.07 -4.84
N LYS A 54 -2.95 8.46 -4.57
CA LYS A 54 -4.14 8.01 -5.31
C LYS A 54 -4.15 8.55 -6.73
N VAL A 55 -3.76 9.80 -6.90
CA VAL A 55 -3.65 10.44 -8.22
C VAL A 55 -2.52 9.79 -9.02
N ILE A 56 -1.39 9.52 -8.40
CA ILE A 56 -0.27 8.81 -9.03
C ILE A 56 -0.73 7.44 -9.52
N PHE A 57 -1.38 6.66 -8.66
CA PHE A 57 -1.88 5.33 -9.02
C PHE A 57 -2.85 5.38 -10.20
N ALA A 58 -3.81 6.30 -10.17
CA ALA A 58 -4.80 6.47 -11.23
C ALA A 58 -4.18 6.91 -12.57
N SER A 59 -3.05 7.62 -12.53
CA SER A 59 -2.35 8.07 -13.73
C SER A 59 -1.55 6.96 -14.43
N LEU A 60 -1.28 5.85 -13.74
CA LEU A 60 -0.55 4.71 -14.28
C LEU A 60 -1.47 3.82 -15.13
N SER A 61 -0.91 3.19 -16.17
CA SER A 61 -1.62 2.14 -16.90
C SER A 61 -1.82 0.91 -16.00
N THR A 62 -2.76 0.04 -16.38
CA THR A 62 -2.98 -1.22 -15.64
C THR A 62 -1.69 -2.05 -15.57
N GLU A 63 -0.92 -2.11 -16.65
CA GLU A 63 0.36 -2.83 -16.70
C GLU A 63 1.38 -2.23 -15.73
N GLN A 64 1.48 -0.90 -15.67
CA GLN A 64 2.36 -0.20 -14.74
C GLN A 64 1.93 -0.42 -13.29
N GLN A 65 0.64 -0.34 -13.01
CA GLN A 65 0.09 -0.64 -11.69
C GLN A 65 0.46 -2.05 -11.24
N ASP A 66 0.28 -3.03 -12.09
CA ASP A 66 0.60 -4.43 -11.81
C ASP A 66 2.10 -4.65 -11.61
N SER A 67 2.93 -3.97 -12.39
CA SER A 67 4.39 -4.06 -12.26
C SER A 67 4.90 -3.46 -10.93
N ILE A 68 4.33 -2.35 -10.50
CA ILE A 68 4.77 -1.62 -9.30
C ILE A 68 4.22 -2.24 -8.02
N PHE A 69 2.93 -2.60 -8.00
CA PHE A 69 2.21 -3.06 -6.81
C PHE A 69 1.96 -4.56 -6.75
N THR A 70 2.44 -5.32 -7.70
CA THR A 70 2.03 -6.68 -8.07
C THR A 70 0.62 -6.70 -8.69
N ALA A 71 0.31 -7.73 -9.47
CA ALA A 71 -1.02 -7.85 -10.09
C ALA A 71 -2.12 -7.94 -9.02
N ALA A 72 -1.90 -8.75 -8.00
CA ALA A 72 -2.86 -8.92 -6.91
C ALA A 72 -2.97 -7.67 -6.03
N GLY A 73 -1.84 -7.00 -5.74
CA GLY A 73 -1.81 -5.76 -4.98
C GLY A 73 -2.52 -4.62 -5.70
N ALA A 74 -2.26 -4.45 -6.99
CA ALA A 74 -2.93 -3.45 -7.81
C ALA A 74 -4.43 -3.70 -7.92
N LYS A 75 -4.83 -4.96 -8.11
CA LYS A 75 -6.25 -5.34 -8.13
C LYS A 75 -6.93 -5.02 -6.80
N ALA A 76 -6.28 -5.31 -5.68
CA ALA A 76 -6.81 -4.98 -4.36
C ALA A 76 -7.01 -3.47 -4.20
N ILE A 77 -6.06 -2.65 -4.65
CA ILE A 77 -6.18 -1.19 -4.62
C ILE A 77 -7.34 -0.71 -5.48
N ARG A 78 -7.50 -1.26 -6.68
CA ARG A 78 -8.65 -0.96 -7.56
C ARG A 78 -9.99 -1.36 -6.93
N ASP A 79 -10.00 -2.40 -6.11
CA ASP A 79 -11.19 -2.86 -5.37
C ASP A 79 -11.43 -2.04 -4.08
N GLY A 80 -10.61 -1.06 -3.79
CA GLY A 80 -10.80 -0.14 -2.69
C GLY A 80 -9.86 -0.33 -1.49
N ALA A 81 -8.89 -1.23 -1.58
CA ALA A 81 -7.94 -1.44 -0.49
C ALA A 81 -7.07 -0.18 -0.26
N ASP A 82 -6.71 0.04 1.00
CA ASP A 82 -5.80 1.11 1.36
C ASP A 82 -4.38 0.81 0.85
N MET A 83 -3.81 1.74 0.09
CA MET A 83 -2.50 1.57 -0.53
C MET A 83 -1.40 1.35 0.51
N ASN A 84 -1.44 2.05 1.65
CA ASN A 84 -0.46 1.88 2.71
C ASN A 84 -0.49 0.46 3.28
N GLN A 85 -1.68 -0.09 3.50
CA GLN A 85 -1.83 -1.45 3.99
C GLN A 85 -1.29 -2.47 3.00
N VAL A 86 -1.61 -2.32 1.72
CA VAL A 86 -1.13 -3.23 0.65
C VAL A 86 0.39 -3.21 0.54
N VAL A 87 0.99 -2.03 0.49
CA VAL A 87 2.44 -1.89 0.32
C VAL A 87 3.20 -2.33 1.58
N ASN A 88 2.75 -1.90 2.75
CA ASN A 88 3.43 -2.21 4.01
C ASN A 88 3.33 -3.70 4.40
N ALA A 89 2.26 -4.38 4.00
CA ALA A 89 2.10 -5.80 4.26
C ALA A 89 3.27 -6.64 3.69
N ARG A 90 3.90 -6.18 2.62
CA ARG A 90 5.02 -6.90 2.01
C ARG A 90 6.29 -6.94 2.87
N ARG A 91 6.40 -6.10 3.88
CA ARG A 91 7.52 -6.13 4.83
C ARG A 91 7.57 -7.39 5.69
N GLY A 92 6.41 -7.94 5.99
CA GLY A 92 6.28 -9.11 6.85
C GLY A 92 5.90 -10.37 6.08
N LEU A 93 6.28 -10.50 4.80
CA LEU A 93 5.96 -11.65 3.98
C LEU A 93 6.38 -12.96 4.62
N THR A 94 5.45 -13.90 4.65
CA THR A 94 5.66 -15.26 5.14
C THR A 94 4.74 -16.20 4.38
N VAL A 95 4.87 -17.49 4.64
CA VAL A 95 4.06 -18.52 3.99
C VAL A 95 3.40 -19.38 5.07
N ALA A 96 2.11 -19.58 4.97
CA ALA A 96 1.35 -20.51 5.80
C ALA A 96 0.72 -21.56 4.88
N GLY A 97 1.25 -22.78 4.92
CA GLY A 97 0.90 -23.80 3.96
C GLY A 97 1.33 -23.42 2.55
N SER A 98 0.41 -23.38 1.59
CA SER A 98 0.66 -22.96 0.21
C SER A 98 0.28 -21.49 -0.04
N ARG A 99 -0.10 -20.72 1.00
CA ARG A 99 -0.62 -19.37 0.86
C ARG A 99 0.38 -18.32 1.33
N LEU A 100 0.46 -17.23 0.60
CA LEU A 100 1.27 -16.09 0.97
C LEU A 100 0.54 -15.26 2.05
N THR A 101 1.23 -15.03 3.17
CA THR A 101 0.69 -14.33 4.33
C THR A 101 1.63 -13.22 4.78
N THR A 102 1.22 -12.44 5.77
CA THR A 102 2.06 -11.41 6.33
C THR A 102 1.89 -11.31 7.84
N THR A 103 2.96 -10.97 8.54
CA THR A 103 2.95 -10.64 9.97
C THR A 103 2.77 -9.14 10.22
N GLU A 104 2.86 -8.32 9.18
CA GLU A 104 2.75 -6.86 9.30
C GLU A 104 1.38 -6.46 9.80
N GLY A 105 1.33 -5.60 10.82
CA GLY A 105 0.09 -5.07 11.37
C GLY A 105 -0.75 -6.06 12.18
N THR A 106 -0.24 -7.26 12.48
CA THR A 106 -0.99 -8.32 13.18
C THR A 106 -0.92 -8.22 14.71
N THR A 107 -0.26 -7.23 15.24
CA THR A 107 -0.18 -7.02 16.71
C THR A 107 -1.55 -6.64 17.28
N LYS A 108 -1.69 -6.73 18.60
CA LYS A 108 -2.94 -6.36 19.31
C LYS A 108 -3.37 -4.92 19.04
N ARG A 109 -2.43 -4.02 18.84
CA ARG A 109 -2.70 -2.59 18.57
C ARG A 109 -2.82 -2.28 17.08
N GLY A 110 -2.38 -3.19 16.21
CA GLY A 110 -2.45 -3.01 14.76
C GLY A 110 -3.88 -3.06 14.26
N PHE A 111 -4.20 -2.23 13.26
CA PHE A 111 -5.52 -2.19 12.64
C PHE A 111 -5.92 -3.56 12.08
N ALA A 112 -5.03 -4.20 11.32
CA ALA A 112 -5.29 -5.52 10.77
C ALA A 112 -5.47 -6.57 11.88
N GLY A 113 -4.63 -6.54 12.91
CA GLY A 113 -4.74 -7.46 14.05
C GLY A 113 -6.08 -7.34 14.77
N GLN A 114 -6.60 -6.14 14.93
CA GLN A 114 -7.93 -5.91 15.53
C GLN A 114 -9.05 -6.48 14.66
N ARG A 115 -8.99 -6.25 13.34
CA ARG A 115 -9.96 -6.80 12.38
C ARG A 115 -9.93 -8.31 12.35
N MET A 116 -8.76 -8.90 12.33
CA MET A 116 -8.58 -10.35 12.33
C MET A 116 -9.17 -11.00 13.57
N ARG A 117 -8.89 -10.43 14.74
CA ARG A 117 -9.45 -10.96 16.01
C ARG A 117 -10.96 -10.86 16.05
N ALA A 118 -11.53 -9.78 15.54
CA ALA A 118 -12.98 -9.62 15.44
C ALA A 118 -13.63 -10.71 14.57
N ASN A 119 -12.89 -11.25 13.61
CA ASN A 119 -13.35 -12.32 12.70
C ASN A 119 -12.85 -13.71 13.10
N GLY A 120 -12.21 -13.87 14.26
CA GLY A 120 -11.65 -15.14 14.71
C GLY A 120 -10.47 -15.63 13.88
N GLN A 121 -9.78 -14.74 13.20
CA GLN A 121 -8.71 -15.05 12.26
C GLN A 121 -7.34 -14.90 12.93
N THR A 122 -6.44 -15.86 12.73
CA THR A 122 -5.09 -15.86 13.34
C THR A 122 -3.98 -15.53 12.35
N VAL A 123 -4.24 -15.66 11.06
CA VAL A 123 -3.25 -15.43 9.99
C VAL A 123 -3.78 -14.36 9.04
N ARG A 124 -2.93 -13.39 8.72
CA ARG A 124 -3.27 -12.34 7.75
C ARG A 124 -2.85 -12.77 6.36
N LEU A 125 -3.81 -12.91 5.45
CA LEU A 125 -3.56 -13.26 4.06
C LEU A 125 -3.04 -12.04 3.29
N MET A 126 -2.11 -12.29 2.36
CA MET A 126 -1.69 -11.29 1.38
C MET A 126 -2.72 -11.17 0.25
N PRO A 127 -2.75 -10.05 -0.49
CA PRO A 127 -3.65 -9.91 -1.63
C PRO A 127 -3.55 -11.03 -2.65
N GLU A 128 -2.36 -11.61 -2.85
CA GLU A 128 -2.16 -12.77 -3.73
C GLU A 128 -2.97 -13.99 -3.30
N ALA A 129 -2.97 -14.28 -2.01
CA ALA A 129 -3.75 -15.39 -1.47
C ALA A 129 -5.25 -15.10 -1.55
N ILE A 130 -5.66 -13.87 -1.30
CA ILE A 130 -7.06 -13.44 -1.42
C ILE A 130 -7.55 -13.61 -2.86
N ALA A 131 -6.75 -13.21 -3.84
CA ALA A 131 -7.08 -13.36 -5.26
C ALA A 131 -7.26 -14.83 -5.67
N GLU A 132 -6.48 -15.74 -5.10
CA GLU A 132 -6.62 -17.18 -5.35
C GLU A 132 -7.88 -17.79 -4.74
N ILE A 133 -8.28 -17.33 -3.56
CA ILE A 133 -9.40 -17.88 -2.80
C ILE A 133 -10.74 -17.30 -3.26
N ALA A 134 -10.79 -15.99 -3.54
CA ALA A 134 -12.03 -15.30 -3.84
C ALA A 134 -12.63 -15.77 -5.17
N ARG A 135 -13.92 -16.14 -5.13
CA ARG A 135 -14.66 -16.58 -6.32
C ARG A 135 -15.13 -15.41 -7.17
N ASP A 136 -15.35 -14.26 -6.55
CA ASP A 136 -15.83 -13.06 -7.21
C ASP A 136 -15.31 -11.80 -6.49
N ARG A 137 -15.66 -10.64 -7.02
CA ARG A 137 -15.24 -9.35 -6.45
C ARG A 137 -15.83 -9.12 -5.06
N THR A 138 -17.06 -9.51 -4.83
CA THR A 138 -17.73 -9.34 -3.54
C THR A 138 -17.00 -10.11 -2.45
N GLU A 139 -16.63 -11.36 -2.72
CA GLU A 139 -15.85 -12.19 -1.80
C GLU A 139 -14.45 -11.63 -1.60
N ALA A 140 -13.80 -11.15 -2.66
CA ALA A 140 -12.49 -10.50 -2.58
C ALA A 140 -12.53 -9.28 -1.66
N ILE A 141 -13.52 -8.42 -1.80
CA ILE A 141 -13.69 -7.23 -0.93
C ILE A 141 -13.93 -7.63 0.52
N ALA A 142 -14.74 -8.66 0.77
CA ALA A 142 -14.97 -9.16 2.12
C ALA A 142 -13.68 -9.70 2.77
N LEU A 143 -12.87 -10.42 2.01
CA LEU A 143 -11.57 -10.92 2.47
C LEU A 143 -10.57 -9.79 2.70
N LEU A 144 -10.53 -8.80 1.82
CA LEU A 144 -9.69 -7.62 2.02
C LEU A 144 -10.07 -6.88 3.30
N ARG A 145 -11.36 -6.77 3.60
CA ARG A 145 -11.83 -6.12 4.82
C ARG A 145 -11.45 -6.92 6.07
N SER A 146 -11.67 -8.23 6.09
CA SER A 146 -11.34 -9.07 7.24
C SER A 146 -9.84 -9.16 7.51
N ASN A 147 -9.00 -9.00 6.49
CA ASN A 147 -7.55 -8.99 6.61
C ASN A 147 -6.96 -7.58 6.84
N GLY A 148 -7.80 -6.57 7.02
CA GLY A 148 -7.36 -5.21 7.36
C GLY A 148 -6.77 -4.41 6.21
N PHE A 149 -7.07 -4.74 4.96
CA PHE A 149 -6.66 -3.96 3.79
C PHE A 149 -7.68 -2.88 3.40
N LEU A 150 -8.93 -3.05 3.79
CA LEU A 150 -9.99 -2.04 3.64
C LEU A 150 -10.26 -1.37 4.97
N ILE A 151 -10.20 -0.06 4.96
CA ILE A 151 -10.47 0.77 6.14
C ILE A 151 -11.94 1.12 6.24
#